data_d1d29fb9a1c274bf3565aff0fa3c1f65
#
_entry.id   d1d29fb9a1c274bf3565aff0fa3c1f65
#
_cell.length_a   1.000
_cell.length_b   1.000
_cell.length_c   1.000
_cell.angle_alpha   90.00
_cell.angle_beta   90.00
_cell.angle_gamma   90.00
#
_symmetry.space_group_name_H-M   'P 1'
#
loop_
_entity.id
_entity.type
_entity.pdbx_description
1 polymer ?
#
loop_
_entity_poly.entity_id
_entity_poly.type
_entity_poly.pdbx_seq_one_letter_code
_entity_poly.pdbx_strand_id
1 'polypeptide(L)'
;KNGPSILKKLFDSGLTNIKVSLYDGPEQIAPTEKVKRKLGLSDEEFIIRKRYLGPDESFGLTISNRAGAVEIKNEVFEVKALTEPLKKPCYFPFYKMMIDYNGDVLICSNDWKKEAPVGNIKTESILDIWVSEKFINIRKKLSQANRNYKPCKTCDVNGTLNAEKAFKTWQNHLSK
;
A
#
# COMPACT_ATOMS: atom_id res chain seq x y z
N LYS A 1 17.89 19.66 -6.21
CA LYS A 1 17.95 20.89 -7.02
C LYS A 1 17.27 20.76 -8.40
N ASN A 2 17.10 19.56 -8.93
CA ASN A 2 16.58 19.32 -10.31
C ASN A 2 15.09 18.91 -10.39
N GLY A 3 14.38 18.84 -9.29
CA GLY A 3 12.99 18.36 -9.24
C GLY A 3 12.02 19.04 -10.23
N PRO A 4 11.94 20.37 -10.27
CA PRO A 4 11.03 21.04 -11.19
C PRO A 4 11.32 20.77 -12.68
N SER A 5 12.60 20.68 -13.07
CA SER A 5 12.96 20.39 -14.47
C SER A 5 12.66 18.95 -14.87
N ILE A 6 12.81 18.00 -13.95
CA ILE A 6 12.43 16.60 -14.16
C ILE A 6 10.91 16.48 -14.30
N LEU A 7 10.16 17.11 -13.39
CA LEU A 7 8.70 17.12 -13.45
C LEU A 7 8.20 17.70 -14.78
N LYS A 8 8.77 18.83 -15.24
CA LYS A 8 8.40 19.41 -16.53
C LYS A 8 8.60 18.40 -17.65
N LYS A 9 9.76 17.73 -17.72
CA LYS A 9 10.04 16.71 -18.74
C LYS A 9 9.05 15.54 -18.70
N LEU A 10 8.63 15.10 -17.49
CA LEU A 10 7.64 14.03 -17.35
C LEU A 10 6.28 14.45 -17.91
N PHE A 11 5.81 15.66 -17.61
CA PHE A 11 4.55 16.18 -18.18
C PHE A 11 4.66 16.39 -19.70
N ASP A 12 5.77 16.94 -20.19
CA ASP A 12 6.04 17.08 -21.62
C ASP A 12 6.06 15.71 -22.35
N SER A 13 6.38 14.63 -21.63
CA SER A 13 6.38 13.24 -22.13
C SER A 13 5.05 12.51 -21.97
N GLY A 14 3.98 13.19 -21.53
CA GLY A 14 2.63 12.62 -21.44
C GLY A 14 2.18 12.18 -20.04
N LEU A 15 2.90 12.54 -18.97
CA LEU A 15 2.40 12.34 -17.62
C LEU A 15 1.13 13.16 -17.41
N THR A 16 0.04 12.53 -16.95
CA THR A 16 -1.25 13.19 -16.76
C THR A 16 -1.43 13.77 -15.35
N ASN A 17 -0.85 13.15 -14.35
CA ASN A 17 -0.88 13.66 -12.97
C ASN A 17 0.25 13.08 -12.12
N ILE A 18 0.56 13.79 -11.03
CA ILE A 18 1.48 13.33 -9.99
C ILE A 18 0.85 13.53 -8.61
N LYS A 19 1.09 12.58 -7.70
CA LYS A 19 0.68 12.67 -6.30
C LYS A 19 1.90 12.80 -5.42
N VAL A 20 2.04 13.94 -4.75
CA VAL A 20 3.14 14.22 -3.83
C VAL A 20 2.64 14.03 -2.40
N SER A 21 3.23 13.08 -1.68
CA SER A 21 2.92 12.83 -0.27
C SER A 21 3.93 13.53 0.63
N LEU A 22 3.43 14.36 1.53
CA LEU A 22 4.22 15.11 2.51
C LEU A 22 4.19 14.35 3.84
N TYR A 23 5.33 13.87 4.31
CA TYR A 23 5.41 13.01 5.51
C TYR A 23 6.04 13.71 6.73
N ASP A 24 6.89 14.73 6.54
CA ASP A 24 7.70 15.28 7.62
C ASP A 24 6.94 16.34 8.41
N GLY A 25 6.17 17.23 7.74
CA GLY A 25 5.41 18.24 8.43
C GLY A 25 4.79 19.32 7.51
N PRO A 26 4.10 20.29 8.12
CA PRO A 26 3.41 21.35 7.38
C PRO A 26 4.36 22.29 6.62
N GLU A 27 5.61 22.39 7.02
CA GLU A 27 6.65 23.20 6.37
C GLU A 27 6.92 22.74 4.93
N GLN A 28 6.58 21.49 4.57
CA GLN A 28 6.69 20.98 3.21
C GLN A 28 5.62 21.53 2.25
N ILE A 29 4.54 22.11 2.76
CA ILE A 29 3.42 22.57 1.91
C ILE A 29 3.87 23.72 1.02
N ALA A 30 4.38 24.80 1.61
CA ALA A 30 4.73 26.02 0.86
C ALA A 30 5.78 25.79 -0.25
N PRO A 31 6.88 25.07 -0.01
CA PRO A 31 7.82 24.71 -1.08
C PRO A 31 7.18 23.88 -2.19
N THR A 32 6.30 22.91 -1.84
CA THR A 32 5.63 22.04 -2.82
C THR A 32 4.64 22.81 -3.68
N GLU A 33 3.84 23.68 -3.07
CA GLU A 33 2.94 24.60 -3.77
C GLU A 33 3.69 25.58 -4.70
N LYS A 34 4.87 26.05 -4.29
CA LYS A 34 5.73 26.88 -5.12
C LYS A 34 6.17 26.16 -6.39
N VAL A 35 6.51 24.86 -6.28
CA VAL A 35 6.87 24.02 -7.45
C VAL A 35 5.67 23.88 -8.38
N LYS A 36 4.48 23.56 -7.86
CA LYS A 36 3.24 23.45 -8.62
C LYS A 36 2.95 24.73 -9.41
N ARG A 37 2.93 25.90 -8.73
CA ARG A 37 2.72 27.21 -9.39
C ARG A 37 3.77 27.52 -10.43
N LYS A 38 5.06 27.24 -10.15
CA LYS A 38 6.15 27.46 -11.12
C LYS A 38 5.97 26.67 -12.42
N LEU A 39 5.36 25.50 -12.35
CA LEU A 39 5.10 24.63 -13.49
C LEU A 39 3.73 24.89 -14.14
N GLY A 40 2.88 25.77 -13.56
CA GLY A 40 1.56 26.09 -14.09
C GLY A 40 0.57 24.91 -13.99
N LEU A 41 0.80 23.96 -13.04
CA LEU A 41 -0.01 22.75 -12.95
C LEU A 41 -1.28 22.98 -12.11
N SER A 42 -2.38 22.39 -12.56
CA SER A 42 -3.68 22.40 -11.85
C SER A 42 -3.69 21.50 -10.61
N ASP A 43 -4.77 21.55 -9.82
CA ASP A 43 -4.98 20.67 -8.67
C ASP A 43 -5.18 19.19 -9.08
N GLU A 44 -5.65 18.97 -10.28
CA GLU A 44 -5.87 17.64 -10.85
C GLU A 44 -4.55 17.02 -11.35
N GLU A 45 -3.66 17.83 -11.91
CA GLU A 45 -2.35 17.41 -12.39
C GLU A 45 -1.33 17.25 -11.26
N PHE A 46 -1.36 18.10 -10.24
CA PHE A 46 -0.42 18.09 -9.13
C PHE A 46 -1.14 17.99 -7.79
N ILE A 47 -1.34 16.77 -7.33
CA ILE A 47 -2.12 16.44 -6.14
C ILE A 47 -1.21 16.38 -4.91
N ILE A 48 -1.39 17.28 -3.96
CA ILE A 48 -0.65 17.28 -2.70
C ILE A 48 -1.43 16.48 -1.66
N ARG A 49 -0.79 15.47 -1.07
CA ARG A 49 -1.35 14.66 0.02
C ARG A 49 -0.56 14.88 1.30
N LYS A 50 -1.19 15.49 2.27
CA LYS A 50 -0.64 15.61 3.63
C LYS A 50 -0.65 14.23 4.28
N ARG A 51 0.50 13.76 4.76
CA ARG A 51 0.73 12.45 5.38
C ARG A 51 1.38 12.54 6.75
N TYR A 52 1.75 13.74 7.18
CA TYR A 52 2.23 13.99 8.54
C TYR A 52 1.06 14.04 9.52
N LEU A 53 1.35 13.69 10.78
CA LEU A 53 0.40 13.77 11.89
C LEU A 53 0.83 14.92 12.80
N GLY A 54 -0.03 15.91 12.95
CA GLY A 54 0.12 16.95 13.96
C GLY A 54 -0.48 16.50 15.30
N PRO A 55 -0.16 17.16 16.40
CA PRO A 55 -0.73 16.84 17.70
C PRO A 55 -2.27 16.94 17.74
N ASP A 56 -2.86 17.79 16.90
CA ASP A 56 -4.29 18.05 16.86
C ASP A 56 -5.01 17.55 15.60
N GLU A 57 -4.29 16.92 14.65
CA GLU A 57 -4.87 16.55 13.35
C GLU A 57 -4.44 15.16 12.91
N SER A 58 -5.34 14.21 12.95
CA SER A 58 -5.10 12.88 12.38
C SER A 58 -5.32 12.81 10.86
N PHE A 59 -5.59 13.87 10.13
CA PHE A 59 -5.90 13.92 8.68
C PHE A 59 -6.59 12.67 8.11
N GLY A 60 -7.27 11.88 8.93
CA GLY A 60 -7.87 10.60 8.57
C GLY A 60 -6.87 9.50 8.16
N LEU A 61 -5.58 9.68 8.43
CA LEU A 61 -4.55 8.72 8.08
C LEU A 61 -4.27 7.79 9.25
N THR A 62 -4.77 6.58 9.16
CA THR A 62 -4.31 5.50 10.01
C THR A 62 -2.94 5.02 9.52
N ILE A 63 -1.88 5.32 10.27
CA ILE A 63 -0.58 4.71 10.03
C ILE A 63 -0.69 3.25 10.46
N SER A 64 -0.55 2.32 9.50
CA SER A 64 -0.52 0.91 9.82
C SER A 64 0.88 0.48 10.24
N ASN A 65 0.96 -0.59 11.03
CA ASN A 65 2.21 -1.19 11.47
C ASN A 65 3.00 -1.90 10.34
N ARG A 66 2.54 -1.82 9.09
CA ARG A 66 3.16 -2.47 7.92
C ARG A 66 3.52 -3.93 8.19
N ALA A 67 2.53 -4.69 8.66
CA ALA A 67 2.69 -6.08 9.07
C ALA A 67 3.79 -6.27 10.14
N GLY A 68 3.87 -5.34 11.08
CA GLY A 68 4.85 -5.36 12.16
C GLY A 68 6.26 -4.89 11.76
N ALA A 69 6.41 -4.21 10.61
CA ALA A 69 7.67 -3.59 10.20
C ALA A 69 7.84 -2.17 10.75
N VAL A 70 6.77 -1.53 11.17
CA VAL A 70 6.75 -0.16 11.69
C VAL A 70 6.30 -0.19 13.14
N GLU A 71 7.13 0.38 14.01
CA GLU A 71 6.84 0.62 15.40
C GLU A 71 7.05 2.10 15.69
N ILE A 72 6.01 2.77 16.19
CA ILE A 72 6.02 4.19 16.55
C ILE A 72 5.37 4.31 17.91
N LYS A 73 6.03 5.03 18.81
CA LYS A 73 5.47 5.40 20.10
C LYS A 73 5.75 6.86 20.37
N ASN A 74 4.69 7.64 20.51
CA ASN A 74 4.77 9.03 20.94
C ASN A 74 3.62 9.32 21.92
N GLU A 75 3.45 10.58 22.33
CA GLU A 75 2.43 11.00 23.29
C GLU A 75 1.00 10.89 22.75
N VAL A 76 0.82 10.84 21.43
CA VAL A 76 -0.49 10.90 20.76
C VAL A 76 -0.99 9.51 20.35
N PHE A 77 -0.10 8.62 19.89
CA PHE A 77 -0.48 7.28 19.42
C PHE A 77 0.67 6.27 19.52
N GLU A 78 0.31 5.01 19.53
CA GLU A 78 1.22 3.87 19.47
C GLU A 78 0.87 2.99 18.25
N VAL A 79 1.88 2.67 17.45
CA VAL A 79 1.82 1.69 16.36
C VAL A 79 2.81 0.58 16.68
N LYS A 80 2.35 -0.65 16.77
CA LYS A 80 3.20 -1.81 17.05
C LYS A 80 2.68 -3.07 16.36
N ALA A 81 3.53 -4.09 16.30
CA ALA A 81 3.12 -5.42 15.85
C ALA A 81 1.98 -5.95 16.73
N LEU A 82 0.96 -6.55 16.12
CA LEU A 82 -0.09 -7.23 16.89
C LEU A 82 0.49 -8.50 17.56
N THR A 83 0.05 -8.79 18.76
CA THR A 83 0.36 -10.04 19.48
C THR A 83 -0.52 -11.20 19.01
N GLU A 84 -1.76 -10.89 18.63
CA GLU A 84 -2.73 -11.83 18.10
C GLU A 84 -3.21 -11.39 16.71
N PRO A 85 -3.39 -12.32 15.75
CA PRO A 85 -3.86 -11.98 14.42
C PRO A 85 -5.31 -11.49 14.41
N LEU A 86 -5.61 -10.54 13.52
CA LEU A 86 -6.98 -10.10 13.31
C LEU A 86 -7.86 -11.28 12.82
N LYS A 87 -8.99 -11.50 13.47
CA LYS A 87 -9.98 -12.55 13.10
C LYS A 87 -11.00 -12.01 12.09
N LYS A 88 -10.52 -11.56 10.93
CA LYS A 88 -11.36 -11.06 9.82
C LYS A 88 -10.69 -11.24 8.47
N PRO A 89 -11.47 -11.31 7.35
CA PRO A 89 -10.93 -11.42 6.01
C PRO A 89 -10.00 -10.26 5.66
N CYS A 90 -9.20 -10.45 4.60
CA CYS A 90 -8.45 -9.37 3.97
C CYS A 90 -8.56 -9.45 2.46
N TYR A 91 -9.03 -8.38 1.83
CA TYR A 91 -9.33 -8.36 0.40
C TYR A 91 -8.12 -8.02 -0.49
N PHE A 92 -7.01 -7.57 0.07
CA PHE A 92 -5.85 -7.10 -0.71
C PHE A 92 -5.37 -8.11 -1.77
N PRO A 93 -5.12 -9.40 -1.46
CA PRO A 93 -4.64 -10.35 -2.46
C PRO A 93 -5.66 -10.75 -3.52
N PHE A 94 -6.90 -10.28 -3.42
CA PHE A 94 -7.97 -10.60 -4.35
C PHE A 94 -8.07 -9.63 -5.53
N TYR A 95 -7.42 -8.46 -5.43
CA TYR A 95 -7.49 -7.43 -6.48
C TYR A 95 -6.15 -6.78 -6.80
N LYS A 96 -5.09 -7.08 -6.05
CA LYS A 96 -3.76 -6.54 -6.29
C LYS A 96 -2.65 -7.49 -5.84
N MET A 97 -1.50 -7.33 -6.44
CA MET A 97 -0.22 -7.83 -5.98
C MET A 97 0.77 -6.66 -5.91
N MET A 98 1.86 -6.83 -5.19
CA MET A 98 2.97 -5.89 -5.17
C MET A 98 4.17 -6.54 -5.83
N ILE A 99 4.82 -5.82 -6.74
CA ILE A 99 6.08 -6.26 -7.33
C ILE A 99 7.17 -5.39 -6.75
N ASP A 100 8.18 -6.01 -6.17
CA ASP A 100 9.32 -5.33 -5.60
C ASP A 100 10.42 -5.09 -6.66
N TYR A 101 11.37 -4.20 -6.37
CA TYR A 101 12.44 -3.78 -7.31
C TYR A 101 13.30 -4.95 -7.83
N ASN A 102 13.43 -6.02 -7.05
CA ASN A 102 14.16 -7.23 -7.45
C ASN A 102 13.31 -8.25 -8.23
N GLY A 103 12.03 -7.93 -8.49
CA GLY A 103 11.08 -8.77 -9.19
C GLY A 103 10.26 -9.70 -8.31
N ASP A 104 10.48 -9.73 -7.00
CA ASP A 104 9.66 -10.53 -6.09
C ASP A 104 8.22 -10.02 -6.07
N VAL A 105 7.27 -10.94 -6.14
CA VAL A 105 5.86 -10.66 -6.04
C VAL A 105 5.37 -10.94 -4.63
N LEU A 106 4.85 -9.91 -3.98
CA LEU A 106 4.34 -9.95 -2.61
C LEU A 106 2.81 -9.91 -2.62
N ILE A 107 2.20 -10.51 -1.63
CA ILE A 107 0.74 -10.60 -1.50
C ILE A 107 0.08 -9.24 -1.22
N CYS A 108 0.83 -8.28 -0.69
CA CYS A 108 0.27 -7.00 -0.27
C CYS A 108 1.37 -5.95 -0.05
N SER A 109 1.00 -4.69 -0.23
CA SER A 109 1.87 -3.52 -0.01
C SER A 109 2.23 -3.24 1.46
N ASN A 110 1.72 -4.01 2.41
CA ASN A 110 2.08 -3.91 3.82
C ASN A 110 3.15 -4.93 4.24
N ASP A 111 3.51 -5.88 3.38
CA ASP A 111 4.61 -6.83 3.64
C ASP A 111 5.98 -6.17 3.42
N TRP A 112 6.32 -5.20 4.27
CA TRP A 112 7.60 -4.49 4.16
C TRP A 112 8.82 -5.33 4.52
N LYS A 113 8.63 -6.39 5.29
CA LYS A 113 9.69 -7.36 5.61
C LYS A 113 9.88 -8.42 4.53
N LYS A 114 9.03 -8.42 3.49
CA LYS A 114 9.05 -9.39 2.38
C LYS A 114 9.00 -10.85 2.87
N GLU A 115 8.15 -11.11 3.85
CA GLU A 115 8.06 -12.41 4.51
C GLU A 115 7.26 -13.46 3.73
N ALA A 116 6.48 -13.02 2.72
CA ALA A 116 5.66 -13.92 1.92
C ALA A 116 5.74 -13.64 0.40
N PRO A 117 6.92 -13.74 -0.22
CA PRO A 117 7.00 -13.69 -1.67
C PRO A 117 6.27 -14.89 -2.28
N VAL A 118 5.46 -14.65 -3.30
CA VAL A 118 4.63 -15.68 -3.97
C VAL A 118 5.16 -16.09 -5.32
N GLY A 119 6.12 -15.39 -5.87
CA GLY A 119 6.81 -15.68 -7.12
C GLY A 119 7.78 -14.57 -7.47
N ASN A 120 8.43 -14.66 -8.64
CA ASN A 120 9.32 -13.61 -9.14
C ASN A 120 9.13 -13.42 -10.64
N ILE A 121 8.86 -12.19 -11.08
CA ILE A 121 8.57 -11.85 -12.49
C ILE A 121 9.77 -12.03 -13.44
N LYS A 122 10.97 -12.28 -12.94
CA LYS A 122 12.13 -12.63 -13.76
C LYS A 122 12.14 -14.07 -14.21
N THR A 123 11.40 -14.94 -13.54
CA THR A 123 11.36 -16.38 -13.77
C THR A 123 9.98 -16.93 -14.09
N GLU A 124 8.91 -16.16 -13.80
CA GLU A 124 7.54 -16.61 -13.97
C GLU A 124 6.70 -15.48 -14.63
N SER A 125 5.67 -15.84 -15.37
CA SER A 125 4.72 -14.83 -15.87
C SER A 125 3.86 -14.28 -14.73
N ILE A 126 3.46 -13.02 -14.86
CA ILE A 126 2.58 -12.35 -13.88
C ILE A 126 1.24 -13.10 -13.70
N LEU A 127 0.71 -13.69 -14.77
CA LEU A 127 -0.54 -14.44 -14.73
C LEU A 127 -0.37 -15.77 -14.02
N ASP A 128 0.75 -16.49 -14.26
CA ASP A 128 1.04 -17.74 -13.58
C ASP A 128 1.21 -17.53 -12.07
N ILE A 129 1.91 -16.47 -11.68
CA ILE A 129 2.04 -16.09 -10.25
C ILE A 129 0.65 -15.76 -9.67
N TRP A 130 -0.19 -15.01 -10.40
CA TRP A 130 -1.52 -14.61 -9.94
C TRP A 130 -2.44 -15.79 -9.64
N VAL A 131 -2.36 -16.86 -10.45
CA VAL A 131 -3.15 -18.08 -10.30
C VAL A 131 -2.38 -19.24 -9.66
N SER A 132 -1.18 -19.00 -9.18
CA SER A 132 -0.34 -20.04 -8.55
C SER A 132 -1.03 -20.64 -7.32
N GLU A 133 -0.76 -21.90 -7.07
CA GLU A 133 -1.25 -22.62 -5.88
C GLU A 133 -0.90 -21.86 -4.59
N LYS A 134 0.33 -21.33 -4.52
CA LYS A 134 0.80 -20.55 -3.37
C LYS A 134 -0.09 -19.33 -3.11
N PHE A 135 -0.42 -18.57 -4.17
CA PHE A 135 -1.25 -17.37 -4.04
C PHE A 135 -2.72 -17.72 -3.77
N ILE A 136 -3.23 -18.79 -4.39
CA ILE A 136 -4.59 -19.31 -4.15
C ILE A 136 -4.73 -19.77 -2.69
N ASN A 137 -3.77 -20.50 -2.14
CA ASN A 137 -3.80 -20.93 -0.74
C ASN A 137 -3.83 -19.78 0.25
N ILE A 138 -3.11 -18.69 -0.05
CA ILE A 138 -3.18 -17.45 0.75
C ILE A 138 -4.58 -16.83 0.68
N ARG A 139 -5.18 -16.75 -0.51
CA ARG A 139 -6.56 -16.26 -0.67
C ARG A 139 -7.57 -17.11 0.12
N LYS A 140 -7.46 -18.45 0.05
CA LYS A 140 -8.29 -19.37 0.84
C LYS A 140 -8.20 -19.08 2.34
N LYS A 141 -6.99 -18.97 2.89
CA LYS A 141 -6.79 -18.62 4.30
C LYS A 141 -7.42 -17.28 4.65
N LEU A 142 -7.19 -16.25 3.86
CA LEU A 142 -7.72 -14.90 4.11
C LEU A 142 -9.22 -14.78 3.94
N SER A 143 -9.86 -15.58 3.05
CA SER A 143 -11.31 -15.64 2.93
C SER A 143 -11.98 -16.26 4.17
N GLN A 144 -11.28 -17.16 4.85
CA GLN A 144 -11.70 -17.81 6.09
C GLN A 144 -11.30 -17.01 7.35
N ALA A 145 -10.91 -15.74 7.20
CA ALA A 145 -10.41 -14.91 8.30
C ALA A 145 -9.16 -15.48 9.02
N ASN A 146 -8.48 -16.44 8.41
CA ASN A 146 -7.25 -17.00 8.97
C ASN A 146 -6.06 -16.13 8.56
N ARG A 147 -5.56 -15.36 9.50
CA ARG A 147 -4.35 -14.52 9.37
C ARG A 147 -3.18 -15.05 10.19
N ASN A 148 -3.25 -16.26 10.73
CA ASN A 148 -2.21 -16.83 11.60
C ASN A 148 -1.01 -17.36 10.80
N TYR A 149 -0.43 -16.49 9.96
CA TYR A 149 0.80 -16.74 9.20
C TYR A 149 1.46 -15.40 8.83
N LYS A 150 2.75 -15.44 8.52
CA LYS A 150 3.50 -14.24 8.09
C LYS A 150 3.09 -13.81 6.66
N PRO A 151 2.99 -12.51 6.40
CA PRO A 151 3.17 -11.36 7.29
C PRO A 151 1.89 -10.97 8.04
N CYS A 152 0.77 -11.66 7.82
CA CYS A 152 -0.56 -11.26 8.28
C CYS A 152 -0.76 -11.38 9.79
N LYS A 153 0.04 -12.23 10.47
CA LYS A 153 -0.10 -12.51 11.91
C LYS A 153 0.03 -11.25 12.78
N THR A 154 0.93 -10.38 12.42
CA THR A 154 1.23 -9.15 13.19
C THR A 154 0.59 -7.89 12.61
N CYS A 155 -0.15 -8.02 11.49
CA CYS A 155 -0.69 -6.91 10.70
C CYS A 155 -1.96 -6.33 11.32
N ASP A 156 -1.98 -5.01 11.52
CA ASP A 156 -3.12 -4.24 12.04
C ASP A 156 -4.10 -3.75 10.97
N VAL A 157 -3.78 -3.94 9.70
CA VAL A 157 -4.59 -3.43 8.59
C VAL A 157 -5.93 -4.14 8.51
N ASN A 158 -7.02 -3.37 8.51
CA ASN A 158 -8.38 -3.90 8.36
C ASN A 158 -8.50 -4.78 7.09
N GLY A 159 -8.10 -4.24 5.95
CA GLY A 159 -8.03 -4.99 4.69
C GLY A 159 -9.36 -5.20 3.95
N THR A 160 -10.49 -4.68 4.46
CA THR A 160 -11.83 -4.87 3.88
C THR A 160 -12.45 -3.58 3.31
N LEU A 161 -11.71 -2.47 3.29
CA LEU A 161 -12.22 -1.16 2.88
C LEU A 161 -12.53 -1.05 1.39
N ASN A 162 -11.89 -1.87 0.56
CA ASN A 162 -12.01 -1.81 -0.90
C ASN A 162 -12.09 -3.22 -1.49
N ALA A 163 -12.67 -3.32 -2.71
CA ALA A 163 -12.67 -4.52 -3.55
C ALA A 163 -13.51 -5.70 -3.01
N GLU A 164 -14.60 -5.41 -2.32
CA GLU A 164 -15.57 -6.43 -1.89
C GLU A 164 -16.07 -7.28 -3.07
N LYS A 165 -16.33 -6.66 -4.22
CA LYS A 165 -16.77 -7.37 -5.43
C LYS A 165 -15.74 -8.41 -5.89
N ALA A 166 -14.46 -8.02 -5.96
CA ALA A 166 -13.39 -8.96 -6.33
C ALA A 166 -13.27 -10.10 -5.32
N PHE A 167 -13.34 -9.78 -4.02
CA PHE A 167 -13.35 -10.79 -2.96
C PHE A 167 -14.49 -11.80 -3.12
N LYS A 168 -15.73 -11.35 -3.30
CA LYS A 168 -16.90 -12.22 -3.50
C LYS A 168 -16.77 -13.09 -4.76
N THR A 169 -16.27 -12.54 -5.86
CA THR A 169 -16.03 -13.29 -7.10
C THR A 169 -15.03 -14.42 -6.86
N TRP A 170 -13.91 -14.14 -6.20
CA TRP A 170 -12.92 -15.15 -5.85
C TRP A 170 -13.44 -16.19 -4.85
N GLN A 171 -14.22 -15.75 -3.87
CA GLN A 171 -14.82 -16.65 -2.87
C GLN A 171 -15.68 -17.72 -3.54
N ASN A 172 -16.52 -17.34 -4.49
CA ASN A 172 -17.31 -18.26 -5.29
C ASN A 172 -16.47 -19.22 -6.14
N HIS A 173 -15.30 -18.79 -6.59
CA HIS A 173 -14.37 -19.63 -7.33
C HIS A 173 -13.61 -20.61 -6.43
N LEU A 174 -13.22 -20.18 -5.23
CA LEU A 174 -12.47 -20.98 -4.27
C LEU A 174 -13.32 -22.03 -3.53
N SER A 175 -14.66 -21.93 -3.62
CA SER A 175 -15.63 -22.85 -3.00
C SER A 175 -16.01 -24.02 -3.92
N LYS A 176 -15.57 -24.00 -5.16
CA LYS A 176 -15.71 -25.08 -6.14
C LYS A 176 -14.53 -26.04 -6.06
#